data_26fb575e978dbe8156d98fa082c561d1
#
_entry.id   26fb575e978dbe8156d98fa082c561d1
#
_cell.length_a   1.000
_cell.length_b   1.000
_cell.length_c   1.000
_cell.angle_alpha   90.00
_cell.angle_beta   90.00
_cell.angle_gamma   90.00
#
_symmetry.space_group_name_H-M   'P 1'
#
loop_
_entity.id
_entity.type
_entity.pdbx_description
1 polymer ?
#
loop_
_entity_poly.entity_id
_entity_poly.type
_entity_poly.pdbx_seq_one_letter_code
_entity_poly.pdbx_strand_id
1 'polypeptide(L)'
;MISIIVPVYNTATYLPQCLDSLVNQTYRDIEIICVNDGSTDNSPDILKAYAERDSRILVIHQENLGLSDARNKGLESARGEWVMFVDSDDWIGTDCCKTLLSHTDKQTDVCLFSYIREFANQSFPQYLFSDKKMVYQGSSIHWLYARLIAPNDQELRLPGKIDSLSTAWGKLYKTSLIKEHGLRFVPVRQIGTEDLLFN
;
A
#
# COMPACT_ATOMS: atom_id res chain seq x y z
N MET A 1 -12.86 -3.24 -9.72
CA MET A 1 -12.63 -2.03 -8.89
C MET A 1 -11.47 -2.26 -7.92
N ILE A 2 -10.62 -1.26 -7.69
CA ILE A 2 -9.55 -1.27 -6.68
C ILE A 2 -9.89 -0.25 -5.59
N SER A 3 -9.79 -0.65 -4.32
CA SER A 3 -9.83 0.25 -3.16
C SER A 3 -8.39 0.64 -2.79
N ILE A 4 -8.05 1.92 -2.89
CA ILE A 4 -6.75 2.46 -2.50
C ILE A 4 -6.91 3.10 -1.12
N ILE A 5 -6.22 2.55 -0.12
CA ILE A 5 -6.30 3.01 1.26
C ILE A 5 -5.08 3.88 1.56
N VAL A 6 -5.33 5.10 2.00
CA VAL A 6 -4.31 6.10 2.32
C VAL A 6 -4.45 6.51 3.79
N PRO A 7 -3.62 5.97 4.70
CA PRO A 7 -3.55 6.47 6.07
C PRO A 7 -2.86 7.84 6.07
N VAL A 8 -3.43 8.81 6.78
CA VAL A 8 -2.96 10.19 6.80
C VAL A 8 -2.77 10.67 8.25
N TYR A 9 -1.54 11.05 8.59
CA TYR A 9 -1.25 11.70 9.87
C TYR A 9 -0.11 12.72 9.71
N ASN A 10 -0.45 14.01 9.78
CA ASN A 10 0.52 15.12 9.70
C ASN A 10 1.44 15.07 8.46
N THR A 11 0.86 14.86 7.27
CA THR A 11 1.58 14.75 6.00
C THR A 11 1.22 15.86 4.99
N ALA A 12 0.74 17.02 5.45
CA ALA A 12 0.25 18.11 4.59
C ALA A 12 1.24 18.51 3.47
N THR A 13 2.54 18.36 3.69
CA THR A 13 3.59 18.70 2.70
C THR A 13 3.58 17.77 1.50
N TYR A 14 3.34 16.46 1.70
CA TYR A 14 3.44 15.42 0.67
C TYR A 14 2.08 14.97 0.14
N LEU A 15 1.03 15.13 0.94
CA LEU A 15 -0.32 14.66 0.66
C LEU A 15 -0.88 15.12 -0.70
N PRO A 16 -0.64 16.36 -1.18
CA PRO A 16 -1.10 16.76 -2.52
C PRO A 16 -0.48 15.89 -3.63
N GLN A 17 0.82 15.61 -3.57
CA GLN A 17 1.50 14.76 -4.56
C GLN A 17 0.96 13.33 -4.53
N CYS A 18 0.74 12.77 -3.36
CA CYS A 18 0.10 11.48 -3.19
C CYS A 18 -1.27 11.46 -3.89
N LEU A 19 -2.17 12.36 -3.49
CA LEU A 19 -3.54 12.41 -4.02
C LEU A 19 -3.57 12.67 -5.51
N ASP A 20 -2.74 13.56 -6.03
CA ASP A 20 -2.61 13.82 -7.48
C ASP A 20 -2.25 12.55 -8.24
N SER A 21 -1.36 11.73 -7.70
CA SER A 21 -0.98 10.46 -8.31
C SER A 21 -2.14 9.46 -8.38
N LEU A 22 -3.04 9.49 -7.41
CA LEU A 22 -4.20 8.61 -7.32
C LEU A 22 -5.36 9.07 -8.20
N VAL A 23 -5.70 10.35 -8.17
CA VAL A 23 -6.82 10.88 -8.99
C VAL A 23 -6.51 10.84 -10.48
N ASN A 24 -5.22 10.88 -10.85
CA ASN A 24 -4.76 10.84 -12.24
C ASN A 24 -4.49 9.42 -12.77
N GLN A 25 -4.84 8.35 -12.02
CA GLN A 25 -4.72 6.99 -12.55
C GLN A 25 -5.50 6.79 -13.84
N THR A 26 -4.89 6.15 -14.85
CA THR A 26 -5.57 5.85 -16.13
C THR A 26 -6.67 4.81 -15.99
N TYR A 27 -6.57 3.90 -15.03
CA TYR A 27 -7.65 3.00 -14.64
C TYR A 27 -8.63 3.74 -13.72
N ARG A 28 -9.86 3.94 -14.17
CA ARG A 28 -10.84 4.80 -13.50
C ARG A 28 -11.72 4.13 -12.47
N ASP A 29 -11.86 2.80 -12.52
CA ASP A 29 -12.70 2.03 -11.58
C ASP A 29 -11.95 1.79 -10.26
N ILE A 30 -11.68 2.90 -9.56
CA ILE A 30 -11.00 2.96 -8.27
C ILE A 30 -11.84 3.73 -7.27
N GLU A 31 -11.71 3.43 -5.99
CA GLU A 31 -12.07 4.29 -4.86
C GLU A 31 -10.82 4.61 -4.05
N ILE A 32 -10.74 5.82 -3.50
CA ILE A 32 -9.61 6.30 -2.70
C ILE A 32 -10.14 6.56 -1.30
N ILE A 33 -9.68 5.78 -0.32
CA ILE A 33 -10.15 5.85 1.06
C ILE A 33 -9.05 6.47 1.90
N CYS A 34 -9.17 7.76 2.18
CA CYS A 34 -8.24 8.51 3.01
C CYS A 34 -8.69 8.46 4.46
N VAL A 35 -7.88 7.89 5.34
CA VAL A 35 -8.17 7.82 6.77
C VAL A 35 -7.29 8.83 7.50
N ASN A 36 -7.88 9.97 7.89
CA ASN A 36 -7.21 10.97 8.70
C ASN A 36 -7.18 10.53 10.17
N ASP A 37 -6.01 10.14 10.64
CA ASP A 37 -5.77 9.63 11.99
C ASP A 37 -5.44 10.75 12.98
N GLY A 38 -6.34 11.74 13.07
CA GLY A 38 -6.21 12.84 14.02
C GLY A 38 -5.09 13.83 13.69
N SER A 39 -4.87 14.15 12.40
CA SER A 39 -3.87 15.16 12.01
C SER A 39 -4.16 16.52 12.60
N THR A 40 -3.09 17.20 13.02
CA THR A 40 -3.11 18.56 13.60
C THR A 40 -2.54 19.63 12.68
N ASP A 41 -2.01 19.22 11.54
CA ASP A 41 -1.54 20.09 10.46
C ASP A 41 -2.67 20.38 9.44
N ASN A 42 -2.34 20.91 8.26
CA ASN A 42 -3.31 21.24 7.21
C ASN A 42 -3.82 20.02 6.40
N SER A 43 -3.47 18.78 6.78
CA SER A 43 -3.91 17.57 6.05
C SER A 43 -5.43 17.44 5.94
N PRO A 44 -6.25 17.73 6.99
CA PRO A 44 -7.71 17.65 6.89
C PRO A 44 -8.32 18.57 5.84
N ASP A 45 -7.80 19.82 5.71
CA ASP A 45 -8.29 20.77 4.73
C ASP A 45 -7.92 20.36 3.30
N ILE A 46 -6.73 19.79 3.11
CA ILE A 46 -6.29 19.23 1.83
C ILE A 46 -7.22 18.09 1.43
N LEU A 47 -7.47 17.13 2.32
CA LEU A 47 -8.36 15.99 2.08
C LEU A 47 -9.76 16.46 1.67
N LYS A 48 -10.32 17.43 2.39
CA LYS A 48 -11.61 18.04 2.09
C LYS A 48 -11.64 18.63 0.67
N ALA A 49 -10.63 19.43 0.32
CA ALA A 49 -10.56 20.08 -0.99
C ALA A 49 -10.47 19.05 -2.15
N TYR A 50 -9.79 17.92 -1.96
CA TYR A 50 -9.73 16.86 -2.96
C TYR A 50 -11.04 16.09 -3.06
N ALA A 51 -11.69 15.76 -1.94
CA ALA A 51 -12.97 15.05 -1.93
C ALA A 51 -14.10 15.87 -2.57
N GLU A 52 -14.07 17.21 -2.47
CA GLU A 52 -15.02 18.10 -3.15
C GLU A 52 -14.85 18.09 -4.68
N ARG A 53 -13.65 17.73 -5.18
CA ARG A 53 -13.33 17.72 -6.63
C ARG A 53 -13.44 16.36 -7.28
N ASP A 54 -13.29 15.29 -6.51
CA ASP A 54 -13.29 13.90 -7.02
C ASP A 54 -14.15 12.99 -6.13
N SER A 55 -15.29 12.59 -6.64
CA SER A 55 -16.27 11.75 -5.92
C SER A 55 -15.78 10.33 -5.61
N ARG A 56 -14.63 9.92 -6.14
CA ARG A 56 -13.99 8.64 -5.81
C ARG A 56 -13.26 8.68 -4.47
N ILE A 57 -13.05 9.88 -3.90
CA ILE A 57 -12.37 10.06 -2.62
C ILE A 57 -13.39 10.01 -1.49
N LEU A 58 -13.18 9.07 -0.59
CA LEU A 58 -13.86 8.96 0.70
C LEU A 58 -12.90 9.38 1.80
N VAL A 59 -13.25 10.40 2.58
CA VAL A 59 -12.47 10.83 3.75
C VAL A 59 -13.12 10.32 5.02
N ILE A 60 -12.35 9.65 5.86
CA ILE A 60 -12.75 9.17 7.18
C ILE A 60 -11.87 9.87 8.21
N HIS A 61 -12.48 10.45 9.23
CA HIS A 61 -11.76 11.07 10.35
C HIS A 61 -11.88 10.18 11.59
N GLN A 62 -10.76 9.99 12.30
CA GLN A 62 -10.72 9.32 13.59
C GLN A 62 -9.78 10.05 14.54
N GLU A 63 -9.84 9.75 15.84
CA GLU A 63 -8.80 10.13 16.80
C GLU A 63 -7.50 9.39 16.45
N ASN A 64 -6.34 9.94 16.84
CA ASN A 64 -5.06 9.28 16.57
C ASN A 64 -4.96 7.96 17.34
N LEU A 65 -5.19 6.87 16.62
CA LEU A 65 -5.08 5.48 17.10
C LEU A 65 -3.87 4.75 16.52
N GLY A 66 -3.18 5.38 15.57
CA GLY A 66 -1.98 4.87 14.91
C GLY A 66 -2.24 4.23 13.55
N LEU A 67 -1.15 3.99 12.83
CA LEU A 67 -1.15 3.53 11.43
C LEU A 67 -1.95 2.24 11.21
N SER A 68 -1.80 1.26 12.11
CA SER A 68 -2.53 -0.02 12.05
C SER A 68 -4.05 0.18 12.06
N ASP A 69 -4.53 1.02 12.98
CA ASP A 69 -5.97 1.30 13.10
C ASP A 69 -6.48 2.10 11.91
N ALA A 70 -5.71 3.06 11.40
CA ALA A 70 -6.05 3.80 10.19
C ALA A 70 -6.17 2.88 8.96
N ARG A 71 -5.22 1.95 8.77
CA ARG A 71 -5.29 0.94 7.70
C ARG A 71 -6.49 0.01 7.87
N ASN A 72 -6.75 -0.48 9.09
CA ASN A 72 -7.92 -1.32 9.39
C ASN A 72 -9.23 -0.59 9.11
N LYS A 73 -9.32 0.68 9.48
CA LYS A 73 -10.49 1.52 9.20
C LYS A 73 -10.76 1.66 7.71
N GLY A 74 -9.69 1.82 6.93
CA GLY A 74 -9.75 1.82 5.47
C GLY A 74 -10.26 0.48 4.92
N LEU A 75 -9.74 -0.65 5.44
CA LEU A 75 -10.18 -2.00 5.04
C LEU A 75 -11.66 -2.24 5.30
N GLU A 76 -12.20 -1.77 6.42
CA GLU A 76 -13.63 -1.88 6.74
C GLU A 76 -14.51 -1.20 5.71
N SER A 77 -14.03 -0.11 5.12
CA SER A 77 -14.76 0.70 4.15
C SER A 77 -14.54 0.25 2.71
N ALA A 78 -13.55 -0.63 2.45
CA ALA A 78 -13.17 -1.08 1.12
C ALA A 78 -14.25 -1.97 0.47
N ARG A 79 -14.65 -1.61 -0.77
CA ARG A 79 -15.65 -2.30 -1.58
C ARG A 79 -15.08 -2.94 -2.83
N GLY A 80 -13.82 -2.58 -3.19
CA GLY A 80 -13.13 -3.10 -4.36
C GLY A 80 -12.88 -4.60 -4.27
N GLU A 81 -12.75 -5.24 -5.42
CA GLU A 81 -12.26 -6.62 -5.54
C GLU A 81 -10.81 -6.74 -5.06
N TRP A 82 -10.07 -5.64 -5.21
CA TRP A 82 -8.67 -5.52 -4.85
C TRP A 82 -8.47 -4.36 -3.88
N VAL A 83 -7.49 -4.52 -2.98
CA VAL A 83 -7.04 -3.49 -2.03
C VAL A 83 -5.57 -3.21 -2.25
N MET A 84 -5.20 -1.93 -2.21
CA MET A 84 -3.83 -1.44 -2.22
C MET A 84 -3.65 -0.39 -1.13
N PHE A 85 -2.51 -0.42 -0.43
CA PHE A 85 -2.13 0.62 0.51
C PHE A 85 -1.11 1.55 -0.15
N VAL A 86 -1.29 2.85 0.04
CA VAL A 86 -0.35 3.89 -0.37
C VAL A 86 -0.15 4.82 0.81
N ASP A 87 1.07 4.95 1.30
CA ASP A 87 1.37 5.87 2.39
C ASP A 87 1.24 7.31 1.89
N SER A 88 0.79 8.22 2.74
CA SER A 88 0.41 9.59 2.34
C SER A 88 1.58 10.50 1.96
N ASP A 89 2.81 10.04 2.14
CA ASP A 89 4.05 10.67 1.70
C ASP A 89 4.66 9.99 0.45
N ASP A 90 4.00 8.96 -0.07
CA ASP A 90 4.37 8.25 -1.30
C ASP A 90 3.44 8.60 -2.47
N TRP A 91 3.84 8.22 -3.69
CA TRP A 91 3.02 8.34 -4.91
C TRP A 91 3.22 7.16 -5.85
N ILE A 92 2.27 6.94 -6.74
CA ILE A 92 2.31 5.86 -7.74
C ILE A 92 2.28 6.41 -9.16
N GLY A 93 2.88 5.67 -10.10
CA GLY A 93 2.82 6.02 -11.53
C GLY A 93 1.39 6.01 -12.06
N THR A 94 1.08 6.85 -13.03
CA THR A 94 -0.27 7.05 -13.59
C THR A 94 -0.91 5.79 -14.19
N ASP A 95 -0.12 4.82 -14.64
CA ASP A 95 -0.59 3.53 -15.16
C ASP A 95 -0.50 2.37 -14.15
N CYS A 96 -0.17 2.65 -12.90
CA CYS A 96 0.09 1.63 -11.88
C CYS A 96 -1.09 0.67 -11.74
N CYS A 97 -2.29 1.18 -11.46
CA CYS A 97 -3.49 0.35 -11.30
C CYS A 97 -3.79 -0.50 -12.53
N LYS A 98 -3.71 0.09 -13.72
CA LYS A 98 -3.93 -0.62 -14.99
C LYS A 98 -2.91 -1.74 -15.21
N THR A 99 -1.64 -1.44 -14.94
CA THR A 99 -0.54 -2.40 -15.10
C THR A 99 -0.70 -3.56 -14.13
N LEU A 100 -0.98 -3.30 -12.85
CA LEU A 100 -1.18 -4.35 -11.85
C LEU A 100 -2.32 -5.29 -12.25
N LEU A 101 -3.48 -4.76 -12.62
CA LEU A 101 -4.62 -5.57 -13.06
C LEU A 101 -4.32 -6.40 -14.30
N SER A 102 -3.48 -5.92 -15.22
CA SER A 102 -3.08 -6.71 -16.40
C SER A 102 -2.23 -7.93 -16.05
N HIS A 103 -1.68 -7.98 -14.83
CA HIS A 103 -0.87 -9.09 -14.33
C HIS A 103 -1.61 -9.99 -13.33
N THR A 104 -2.86 -9.68 -13.00
CA THR A 104 -3.71 -10.49 -12.13
C THR A 104 -4.67 -11.36 -12.94
N ASP A 105 -5.09 -12.46 -12.36
CA ASP A 105 -6.12 -13.37 -12.87
C ASP A 105 -6.99 -13.91 -11.71
N LYS A 106 -7.86 -14.86 -11.99
CA LYS A 106 -8.77 -15.44 -10.99
C LYS A 106 -8.04 -16.20 -9.89
N GLN A 107 -6.83 -16.67 -10.13
CA GLN A 107 -6.01 -17.44 -9.19
C GLN A 107 -5.03 -16.56 -8.41
N THR A 108 -4.94 -15.28 -8.75
CA THR A 108 -4.05 -14.33 -8.07
C THR A 108 -4.68 -13.89 -6.76
N ASP A 109 -3.98 -14.09 -5.65
CA ASP A 109 -4.38 -13.63 -4.33
C ASP A 109 -3.65 -12.33 -3.94
N VAL A 110 -2.35 -12.25 -4.26
CA VAL A 110 -1.52 -11.07 -4.00
C VAL A 110 -0.63 -10.81 -5.23
N CYS A 111 -0.53 -9.56 -5.65
CA CYS A 111 0.41 -9.13 -6.67
C CYS A 111 1.42 -8.17 -6.03
N LEU A 112 2.71 -8.55 -6.05
CA LEU A 112 3.81 -7.72 -5.55
C LEU A 112 4.42 -6.95 -6.71
N PHE A 113 4.86 -5.70 -6.46
CA PHE A 113 5.48 -4.86 -7.48
C PHE A 113 6.66 -4.07 -6.95
N SER A 114 7.58 -3.76 -7.85
CA SER A 114 8.80 -3.00 -7.58
C SER A 114 8.48 -1.52 -7.31
N TYR A 115 9.41 -0.82 -6.70
CA TYR A 115 9.26 0.60 -6.35
C TYR A 115 10.53 1.39 -6.65
N ILE A 116 10.44 2.70 -6.55
CA ILE A 116 11.55 3.62 -6.73
C ILE A 116 11.76 4.35 -5.41
N ARG A 117 12.99 4.41 -4.92
CA ARG A 117 13.37 5.29 -3.82
C ARG A 117 13.76 6.64 -4.40
N GLU A 118 12.99 7.66 -4.06
CA GLU A 118 13.23 9.02 -4.49
C GLU A 118 14.03 9.79 -3.42
N PHE A 119 15.05 10.50 -3.87
CA PHE A 119 15.84 11.43 -3.07
C PHE A 119 15.89 12.77 -3.80
N ALA A 120 16.26 13.85 -3.11
CA ALA A 120 16.24 15.20 -3.67
C ALA A 120 16.90 15.35 -5.06
N ASN A 121 17.92 14.56 -5.36
CA ASN A 121 18.69 14.68 -6.61
C ASN A 121 18.86 13.34 -7.37
N GLN A 122 18.31 12.24 -6.88
CA GLN A 122 18.56 10.91 -7.46
C GLN A 122 17.37 9.98 -7.19
N SER A 123 17.07 9.10 -8.15
CA SER A 123 16.04 8.07 -8.06
C SER A 123 16.70 6.70 -8.20
N PHE A 124 16.37 5.78 -7.30
CA PHE A 124 16.93 4.44 -7.27
C PHE A 124 15.81 3.38 -7.42
N PRO A 125 15.66 2.78 -8.62
CA PRO A 125 14.75 1.67 -8.79
C PRO A 125 15.11 0.50 -7.87
N GLN A 126 14.13 -0.04 -7.19
CA GLN A 126 14.25 -1.24 -6.33
C GLN A 126 13.43 -2.35 -6.96
N TYR A 127 14.11 -3.33 -7.51
CA TYR A 127 13.47 -4.49 -8.12
C TYR A 127 13.35 -5.59 -7.06
N LEU A 128 12.13 -5.94 -6.68
CA LEU A 128 11.86 -7.02 -5.72
C LEU A 128 12.22 -8.39 -6.31
N PHE A 129 12.12 -8.52 -7.63
CA PHE A 129 12.38 -9.75 -8.37
C PHE A 129 13.13 -9.43 -9.66
N SER A 130 13.67 -10.47 -10.33
CA SER A 130 14.21 -10.33 -11.68
C SER A 130 13.12 -9.83 -12.65
N ASP A 131 13.50 -9.19 -13.77
CA ASP A 131 12.64 -8.51 -14.76
C ASP A 131 11.48 -9.36 -15.35
N LYS A 132 11.29 -10.58 -14.89
CA LYS A 132 10.25 -11.49 -15.38
C LYS A 132 9.13 -11.63 -14.36
N LYS A 133 7.90 -11.65 -14.86
CA LYS A 133 6.75 -12.06 -14.05
C LYS A 133 7.04 -13.43 -13.42
N MET A 134 6.98 -13.50 -12.11
CA MET A 134 7.14 -14.74 -11.36
C MET A 134 5.81 -15.08 -10.68
N VAL A 135 5.46 -16.36 -10.68
CA VAL A 135 4.26 -16.87 -10.02
C VAL A 135 4.70 -17.87 -8.96
N TYR A 136 4.32 -17.60 -7.71
CA TYR A 136 4.55 -18.48 -6.57
C TYR A 136 3.23 -19.13 -6.17
N GLN A 137 3.20 -20.46 -6.08
CA GLN A 137 2.03 -21.22 -5.66
C GLN A 137 2.43 -22.54 -4.99
N GLY A 138 1.57 -23.07 -4.13
CA GLY A 138 1.86 -24.31 -3.39
C GLY A 138 3.16 -24.21 -2.59
N SER A 139 4.05 -25.18 -2.74
CA SER A 139 5.30 -25.21 -1.98
C SER A 139 6.28 -24.06 -2.30
N SER A 140 6.17 -23.44 -3.48
CA SER A 140 7.06 -22.31 -3.84
C SER A 140 6.80 -21.05 -3.00
N ILE A 141 5.63 -20.94 -2.34
CA ILE A 141 5.30 -19.84 -1.43
C ILE A 141 6.23 -19.84 -0.20
N HIS A 142 6.77 -20.98 0.21
CA HIS A 142 7.71 -21.05 1.35
C HIS A 142 8.92 -20.13 1.19
N TRP A 143 9.36 -19.90 -0.05
CA TRP A 143 10.44 -18.95 -0.31
C TRP A 143 10.04 -17.51 0.05
N LEU A 144 8.80 -17.11 -0.26
CA LEU A 144 8.27 -15.78 0.12
C LEU A 144 8.17 -15.65 1.63
N TYR A 145 7.71 -16.68 2.35
CA TYR A 145 7.68 -16.66 3.81
C TYR A 145 9.08 -16.47 4.41
N ALA A 146 10.06 -17.19 3.90
CA ALA A 146 11.44 -17.03 4.37
C ALA A 146 11.92 -15.58 4.18
N ARG A 147 11.58 -14.95 3.05
CA ARG A 147 11.94 -13.58 2.72
C ARG A 147 11.20 -12.53 3.57
N LEU A 148 9.98 -12.80 4.01
CA LEU A 148 9.24 -11.94 4.93
C LEU A 148 9.86 -11.92 6.33
N ILE A 149 10.46 -13.06 6.76
CA ILE A 149 11.02 -13.21 8.11
C ILE A 149 12.45 -12.66 8.19
N ALA A 150 13.27 -12.93 7.18
CA ALA A 150 14.68 -12.57 7.20
C ALA A 150 15.25 -12.32 5.79
N PRO A 151 16.17 -11.35 5.65
CA PRO A 151 16.95 -11.19 4.43
C PRO A 151 17.82 -12.46 4.21
N ASN A 152 18.10 -12.77 2.95
CA ASN A 152 19.01 -13.87 2.62
C ASN A 152 20.49 -13.47 2.82
N ASP A 153 21.41 -14.46 2.78
CA ASP A 153 22.85 -14.23 3.02
C ASP A 153 23.49 -13.20 2.07
N GLN A 154 23.00 -13.07 0.82
CA GLN A 154 23.49 -12.09 -0.13
C GLN A 154 23.06 -10.68 0.25
N GLU A 155 21.87 -10.53 0.76
CA GLU A 155 21.31 -9.23 1.18
C GLU A 155 21.91 -8.77 2.50
N LEU A 156 22.23 -9.69 3.41
CA LEU A 156 22.95 -9.35 4.65
C LEU A 156 24.34 -8.74 4.35
N ARG A 157 24.95 -9.12 3.21
CA ARG A 157 26.22 -8.52 2.76
C ARG A 157 26.07 -7.15 2.12
N LEU A 158 24.85 -6.79 1.71
CA LEU A 158 24.54 -5.54 1.03
C LEU A 158 23.27 -4.92 1.67
N PRO A 159 23.35 -4.39 2.91
CA PRO A 159 22.19 -3.89 3.65
C PRO A 159 21.34 -2.87 2.90
N GLY A 160 21.94 -2.07 2.01
CA GLY A 160 21.22 -1.11 1.16
C GLY A 160 20.36 -1.76 0.04
N LYS A 161 20.46 -3.08 -0.15
CA LYS A 161 19.68 -3.85 -1.12
C LYS A 161 18.62 -4.75 -0.48
N ILE A 162 18.45 -4.67 0.85
CA ILE A 162 17.37 -5.37 1.54
C ILE A 162 16.06 -4.77 1.02
N ASP A 163 15.25 -5.59 0.37
CA ASP A 163 13.98 -5.16 -0.18
C ASP A 163 12.86 -5.21 0.89
N SER A 164 11.79 -4.48 0.60
CA SER A 164 10.69 -4.26 1.52
C SER A 164 9.53 -5.22 1.28
N LEU A 165 9.78 -6.54 1.27
CA LEU A 165 8.70 -7.53 1.13
C LEU A 165 7.71 -7.50 2.30
N SER A 166 8.15 -7.06 3.48
CA SER A 166 7.31 -6.98 4.68
C SER A 166 6.39 -5.75 4.74
N THR A 167 6.52 -4.78 3.82
CA THR A 167 5.68 -3.56 3.83
C THR A 167 4.25 -3.85 3.39
N ALA A 168 3.27 -3.08 3.87
CA ALA A 168 1.89 -3.15 3.38
C ALA A 168 1.75 -2.56 1.97
N TRP A 169 2.51 -1.51 1.65
CA TRP A 169 2.57 -0.94 0.31
C TRP A 169 3.38 -1.82 -0.66
N GLY A 170 3.36 -1.52 -1.96
CA GLY A 170 4.02 -2.34 -2.98
C GLY A 170 3.29 -3.65 -3.29
N LYS A 171 2.04 -3.76 -2.89
CA LYS A 171 1.20 -4.94 -3.09
C LYS A 171 -0.23 -4.58 -3.43
N LEU A 172 -0.83 -5.44 -4.26
CA LEU A 172 -2.26 -5.46 -4.53
C LEU A 172 -2.82 -6.77 -3.97
N TYR A 173 -3.75 -6.67 -3.03
CA TYR A 173 -4.34 -7.81 -2.33
C TYR A 173 -5.75 -8.08 -2.83
N LYS A 174 -6.11 -9.34 -2.98
CA LYS A 174 -7.50 -9.71 -3.24
C LYS A 174 -8.33 -9.49 -1.97
N THR A 175 -9.39 -8.72 -2.07
CA THR A 175 -10.22 -8.36 -0.91
C THR A 175 -10.86 -9.57 -0.24
N SER A 176 -11.23 -10.60 -1.02
CA SER A 176 -11.79 -11.84 -0.47
C SER A 176 -10.79 -12.54 0.46
N LEU A 177 -9.51 -12.60 0.10
CA LEU A 177 -8.47 -13.18 0.96
C LEU A 177 -8.44 -12.52 2.34
N ILE A 178 -8.43 -11.17 2.37
CA ILE A 178 -8.41 -10.40 3.63
C ILE A 178 -9.67 -10.71 4.46
N LYS A 179 -10.85 -10.71 3.83
CA LYS A 179 -12.13 -10.91 4.52
C LYS A 179 -12.32 -12.34 5.01
N GLU A 180 -12.03 -13.34 4.20
CA GLU A 180 -12.20 -14.77 4.52
C GLU A 180 -11.29 -15.20 5.68
N HIS A 181 -10.08 -14.64 5.75
CA HIS A 181 -9.12 -14.96 6.82
C HIS A 181 -9.14 -13.96 7.98
N GLY A 182 -10.00 -12.93 7.93
CA GLY A 182 -10.10 -11.92 8.98
C GLY A 182 -8.80 -11.15 9.22
N LEU A 183 -7.99 -10.94 8.16
CA LEU A 183 -6.69 -10.30 8.27
C LEU A 183 -6.82 -8.85 8.75
N ARG A 184 -6.01 -8.48 9.74
CA ARG A 184 -5.99 -7.16 10.36
C ARG A 184 -4.58 -6.76 10.72
N PHE A 185 -4.27 -5.49 10.61
CA PHE A 185 -3.05 -4.92 11.18
C PHE A 185 -3.13 -4.93 12.70
N VAL A 186 -2.06 -5.39 13.34
CA VAL A 186 -1.93 -5.36 14.81
C VAL A 186 -1.14 -4.10 15.21
N PRO A 187 -1.54 -3.37 16.28
CA PRO A 187 -0.85 -2.16 16.68
C PRO A 187 0.66 -2.37 16.90
N VAL A 188 1.50 -1.50 16.31
CA VAL A 188 2.98 -1.55 16.40
C VAL A 188 3.48 -1.69 17.82
N ARG A 189 2.83 -1.02 18.79
CA ARG A 189 3.17 -1.11 20.23
C ARG A 189 3.10 -2.52 20.80
N GLN A 190 2.40 -3.44 20.12
CA GLN A 190 2.26 -4.83 20.58
C GLN A 190 3.29 -5.76 19.94
N ILE A 191 3.73 -5.48 18.72
CA ILE A 191 4.50 -6.41 17.91
C ILE A 191 5.75 -5.83 17.27
N GLY A 192 5.97 -4.52 17.36
CA GLY A 192 7.12 -3.83 16.77
C GLY A 192 6.96 -3.46 15.29
N THR A 193 6.33 -4.32 14.47
CA THR A 193 6.01 -4.01 13.06
C THR A 193 4.72 -4.72 12.63
N GLU A 194 3.69 -3.94 12.31
CA GLU A 194 2.36 -4.44 11.93
C GLU A 194 2.33 -5.08 10.55
N ASP A 195 3.17 -4.61 9.65
CA ASP A 195 3.17 -5.06 8.25
C ASP A 195 3.58 -6.52 8.12
N LEU A 196 4.50 -6.98 8.98
CA LEU A 196 5.00 -8.35 8.95
C LEU A 196 3.90 -9.37 9.26
N LEU A 197 3.00 -9.06 10.20
CA LEU A 197 1.90 -9.97 10.56
C LEU A 197 0.73 -9.91 9.58
N PHE A 198 0.55 -8.78 8.89
CA PHE A 198 -0.50 -8.65 7.88
C PHE A 198 -0.13 -9.43 6.61
N ASN A 199 1.13 -9.41 6.19
CA ASN A 199 1.62 -10.10 5.00
C ASN A 199 1.90 -11.58 5.23
#